data_1513d22e72b6ee8382d5984509d7560f
#
_entry.id   1513d22e72b6ee8382d5984509d7560f
#
_cell.length_a   1.000
_cell.length_b   1.000
_cell.length_c   1.000
_cell.angle_alpha   90.00
_cell.angle_beta   90.00
_cell.angle_gamma   90.00
#
_symmetry.space_group_name_H-M   'P 1'
#
loop_
_entity.id
_entity.type
_entity.pdbx_description
1 polymer ?
#
loop_
_entity_poly.entity_id
_entity_poly.type
_entity_poly.pdbx_seq_one_letter_code
_entity_poly.pdbx_strand_id
1 'polypeptide(L)'
;HRALTGMSGAALYWEVDELRERLTALLGPREFMVRPPYGMTNQAVCRGADGPIILWSVDPEDWSDEDSARQVEHIVSRAQDGDIILLHDIYPSSVATALRVVDELLARGFYFTTVEDLFALRGIQPEKGVIYRSLPA
;
A
#
# COMPACT_ATOMS: atom_id res chain seq x y z
N HIS A 1 -6.87 14.59 2.03
CA HIS A 1 -5.67 13.76 2.20
C HIS A 1 -4.63 14.57 2.98
N ARG A 2 -4.54 14.34 4.28
CA ARG A 2 -3.70 15.12 5.20
C ARG A 2 -2.51 14.27 5.66
N ALA A 3 -1.31 14.86 5.72
CA ALA A 3 -0.15 14.17 6.26
C ALA A 3 -0.34 13.91 7.77
N LEU A 4 -0.27 12.65 8.17
CA LEU A 4 -0.50 12.24 9.57
C LEU A 4 0.67 12.65 10.48
N THR A 5 1.86 12.81 9.94
CA THR A 5 3.09 13.11 10.71
C THR A 5 3.09 14.46 11.42
N GLY A 6 2.25 15.39 10.98
CA GLY A 6 2.08 16.72 11.62
C GLY A 6 0.92 16.81 12.60
N MET A 7 0.21 15.68 12.86
CA MET A 7 -0.97 15.69 13.72
C MET A 7 -0.62 15.45 15.19
N SER A 8 -1.42 16.06 16.08
CA SER A 8 -1.40 15.72 17.51
C SER A 8 -2.04 14.34 17.73
N GLY A 9 -1.77 13.72 18.89
CA GLY A 9 -2.31 12.41 19.21
C GLY A 9 -3.83 12.31 19.07
N ALA A 10 -4.58 13.31 19.54
CA ALA A 10 -6.03 13.36 19.38
C ALA A 10 -6.49 13.48 17.92
N ALA A 11 -5.82 14.34 17.12
CA ALA A 11 -6.15 14.49 15.71
C ALA A 11 -5.81 13.23 14.90
N LEU A 12 -4.70 12.57 15.23
CA LEU A 12 -4.31 11.30 14.62
C LEU A 12 -5.34 10.20 14.93
N TYR A 13 -5.78 10.13 16.19
CA TYR A 13 -6.85 9.21 16.60
C TYR A 13 -8.10 9.41 15.73
N TRP A 14 -8.59 10.65 15.60
CA TRP A 14 -9.79 10.92 14.79
C TRP A 14 -9.64 10.53 13.31
N GLU A 15 -8.49 10.76 12.71
CA GLU A 15 -8.27 10.43 11.29
C GLU A 15 -8.18 8.91 11.04
N VAL A 16 -7.66 8.14 11.99
CA VAL A 16 -7.46 6.69 11.83
C VAL A 16 -8.61 5.88 12.42
N ASP A 17 -8.98 6.15 13.67
CA ASP A 17 -9.93 5.30 14.37
C ASP A 17 -11.39 5.56 13.96
N GLU A 18 -11.76 6.81 13.64
CA GLU A 18 -13.09 7.09 13.09
C GLU A 18 -13.32 6.33 11.78
N LEU A 19 -12.33 6.29 10.90
CA LEU A 19 -12.41 5.52 9.66
C LEU A 19 -12.52 4.01 9.96
N ARG A 20 -11.71 3.51 10.88
CA ARG A 20 -11.75 2.11 11.31
C ARG A 20 -13.11 1.72 11.88
N GLU A 21 -13.71 2.55 12.74
CA GLU A 21 -15.04 2.32 13.28
C GLU A 21 -16.10 2.23 12.19
N ARG A 22 -16.07 3.14 11.22
CA ARG A 22 -16.96 3.12 10.05
C ARG A 22 -16.79 1.86 9.21
N LEU A 23 -15.55 1.46 8.94
CA LEU A 23 -15.25 0.23 8.21
C LEU A 23 -15.69 -1.01 8.99
N THR A 24 -15.49 -1.04 10.30
CA THR A 24 -15.94 -2.12 11.17
C THR A 24 -17.46 -2.24 11.16
N ALA A 25 -18.18 -1.13 11.18
CA ALA A 25 -19.64 -1.13 11.10
C ALA A 25 -20.17 -1.67 9.75
N LEU A 26 -19.43 -1.47 8.66
CA LEU A 26 -19.81 -1.93 7.34
C LEU A 26 -19.38 -3.37 7.03
N LEU A 27 -18.19 -3.75 7.47
CA LEU A 27 -17.52 -5.00 7.07
C LEU A 27 -17.44 -6.04 8.19
N GLY A 28 -17.88 -5.69 9.38
CA GLY A 28 -17.70 -6.49 10.58
C GLY A 28 -16.32 -6.31 11.24
N PRO A 29 -16.16 -6.85 12.46
CA PRO A 29 -14.90 -6.76 13.21
C PRO A 29 -13.77 -7.48 12.48
N ARG A 30 -12.71 -6.76 12.19
CA ARG A 30 -11.48 -7.30 11.57
C ARG A 30 -10.31 -6.38 11.84
N GLU A 31 -9.10 -6.87 11.66
CA GLU A 31 -7.91 -6.03 11.64
C GLU A 31 -7.81 -5.29 10.29
N PHE A 32 -7.53 -3.99 10.35
CA PHE A 32 -7.32 -3.18 9.16
C PHE A 32 -5.86 -2.76 9.07
N MET A 33 -5.28 -2.92 7.90
CA MET A 33 -3.97 -2.38 7.59
C MET A 33 -4.09 -0.88 7.27
N VAL A 34 -3.07 -0.11 7.59
CA VAL A 34 -3.05 1.34 7.39
C VAL A 34 -1.99 1.71 6.36
N ARG A 35 -2.40 2.44 5.32
CA ARG A 35 -1.47 3.12 4.42
C ARG A 35 -1.53 4.62 4.68
N PRO A 36 -0.53 5.21 5.33
CA PRO A 36 -0.51 6.64 5.60
C PRO A 36 -0.45 7.46 4.30
N PRO A 37 -1.17 8.59 4.22
CA PRO A 37 -1.05 9.53 3.12
C PRO A 37 0.41 9.87 2.82
N TYR A 38 0.76 9.90 1.52
CA TYR A 38 2.12 10.18 1.02
C TYR A 38 3.20 9.19 1.50
N GLY A 39 2.83 8.07 2.10
CA GLY A 39 3.78 7.14 2.74
C GLY A 39 4.54 7.72 3.92
N MET A 40 4.12 8.88 4.42
CA MET A 40 4.82 9.59 5.50
C MET A 40 4.52 8.96 6.86
N THR A 41 5.58 8.53 7.54
CA THR A 41 5.50 7.89 8.86
C THR A 41 6.43 8.55 9.86
N ASN A 42 6.09 8.47 11.12
CA ASN A 42 6.96 8.75 12.27
C ASN A 42 6.51 7.88 13.45
N GLN A 43 7.21 7.94 14.56
CA GLN A 43 6.91 7.13 15.74
C GLN A 43 5.47 7.36 16.28
N ALA A 44 4.94 8.57 16.16
CA ALA A 44 3.56 8.85 16.60
C ALA A 44 2.55 8.16 15.67
N VAL A 45 2.75 8.21 14.36
CA VAL A 45 1.93 7.51 13.37
C VAL A 45 1.99 6.01 13.59
N CYS A 46 3.19 5.43 13.78
CA CYS A 46 3.35 4.00 14.02
C CYS A 46 2.59 3.54 15.28
N ARG A 47 2.66 4.30 16.36
CA ARG A 47 1.92 3.98 17.58
C ARG A 47 0.41 4.19 17.47
N GLY A 48 -0.01 5.21 16.71
CA GLY A 48 -1.41 5.59 16.58
C GLY A 48 -2.17 4.84 15.48
N ALA A 49 -1.48 4.14 14.59
CA ALA A 49 -2.12 3.43 13.50
C ALA A 49 -3.02 2.27 13.96
N ASP A 50 -2.73 1.69 15.14
CA ASP A 50 -3.43 0.51 15.71
C ASP A 50 -3.62 -0.65 14.71
N GLY A 51 -2.71 -0.78 13.77
CA GLY A 51 -2.66 -1.84 12.76
C GLY A 51 -1.31 -1.87 12.04
N PRO A 52 -1.06 -2.88 11.21
CA PRO A 52 0.12 -2.94 10.37
C PRO A 52 0.16 -1.76 9.39
N ILE A 53 1.33 -1.21 9.15
CA ILE A 53 1.51 -0.10 8.21
C ILE A 53 2.07 -0.63 6.90
N ILE A 54 1.33 -0.42 5.83
CA ILE A 54 1.70 -0.89 4.51
C ILE A 54 2.19 0.28 3.67
N LEU A 55 3.42 0.19 3.23
CA LEU A 55 4.02 1.05 2.22
C LEU A 55 4.30 0.22 0.96
N TRP A 56 5.28 0.59 0.16
CA TRP A 56 5.62 -0.05 -1.10
C TRP A 56 7.13 -0.16 -1.27
N SER A 57 7.54 -1.10 -2.09
CA SER A 57 8.93 -1.30 -2.51
C SER A 57 9.18 -0.84 -3.94
N VAL A 58 8.13 -0.77 -4.77
CA VAL A 58 8.22 -0.29 -6.14
C VAL A 58 7.28 0.90 -6.34
N ASP A 59 7.86 2.05 -6.71
CA ASP A 59 7.16 3.31 -6.97
C ASP A 59 7.58 3.84 -8.35
N PRO A 60 6.71 3.80 -9.35
CA PRO A 60 7.01 4.35 -10.68
C PRO A 60 6.80 5.87 -10.76
N GLU A 61 6.36 6.49 -9.65
CA GLU A 61 6.00 7.92 -9.59
C GLU A 61 4.96 8.31 -10.64
N ASP A 62 3.92 7.48 -10.80
CA ASP A 62 2.85 7.65 -11.79
C ASP A 62 2.03 8.93 -11.62
N TRP A 63 2.13 9.54 -10.46
CA TRP A 63 1.55 10.84 -10.12
C TRP A 63 2.35 12.03 -10.65
N SER A 64 3.61 11.82 -11.07
CA SER A 64 4.54 12.89 -11.48
C SER A 64 4.51 13.19 -12.97
N ASP A 65 4.15 12.21 -13.79
CA ASP A 65 4.04 12.34 -15.26
C ASP A 65 3.05 11.30 -15.83
N GLU A 66 2.71 11.43 -17.11
CA GLU A 66 1.78 10.56 -17.83
C GLU A 66 2.49 9.53 -18.75
N ASP A 67 3.81 9.34 -18.62
CA ASP A 67 4.58 8.39 -19.44
C ASP A 67 4.36 6.94 -18.98
N SER A 68 3.23 6.36 -19.41
CA SER A 68 2.90 4.97 -19.09
C SER A 68 3.97 3.96 -19.56
N ALA A 69 4.70 4.23 -20.64
CA ALA A 69 5.73 3.31 -21.12
C ALA A 69 6.92 3.26 -20.15
N ARG A 70 7.38 4.42 -19.68
CA ARG A 70 8.42 4.55 -18.66
C ARG A 70 7.98 3.87 -17.34
N GLN A 71 6.75 4.13 -16.92
CA GLN A 71 6.20 3.57 -15.68
C GLN A 71 6.12 2.04 -15.73
N VAL A 72 5.66 1.47 -16.84
CA VAL A 72 5.63 0.00 -17.07
C VAL A 72 7.05 -0.57 -17.03
N GLU A 73 8.01 0.00 -17.78
CA GLU A 73 9.38 -0.43 -17.78
C GLU A 73 10.00 -0.38 -16.37
N HIS A 74 9.75 0.70 -15.63
CA HIS A 74 10.22 0.86 -14.26
C HIS A 74 9.74 -0.27 -13.37
N ILE A 75 8.44 -0.58 -13.39
CA ILE A 75 7.87 -1.64 -12.55
C ILE A 75 8.36 -3.01 -12.99
N VAL A 76 8.19 -3.33 -14.27
CA VAL A 76 8.45 -4.68 -14.81
C VAL A 76 9.93 -5.07 -14.74
N SER A 77 10.86 -4.10 -14.81
CA SER A 77 12.29 -4.36 -14.67
C SER A 77 12.74 -4.56 -13.21
N ARG A 78 11.96 -4.11 -12.23
CA ARG A 78 12.34 -4.14 -10.81
C ARG A 78 11.55 -5.13 -9.97
N ALA A 79 10.33 -5.48 -10.42
CA ALA A 79 9.43 -6.32 -9.65
C ALA A 79 10.08 -7.64 -9.26
N GLN A 80 9.99 -7.96 -7.98
CA GLN A 80 10.44 -9.19 -7.36
C GLN A 80 9.31 -9.84 -6.58
N ASP A 81 9.48 -11.10 -6.23
CA ASP A 81 8.51 -11.82 -5.43
C ASP A 81 8.35 -11.18 -4.05
N GLY A 82 7.11 -10.91 -3.68
CA GLY A 82 6.74 -10.27 -2.42
C GLY A 82 6.76 -8.74 -2.46
N ASP A 83 7.03 -8.12 -3.60
CA ASP A 83 6.96 -6.66 -3.73
C ASP A 83 5.53 -6.13 -3.60
N ILE A 84 5.43 -4.93 -3.05
CA ILE A 84 4.21 -4.12 -3.02
C ILE A 84 4.41 -2.94 -3.97
N ILE A 85 3.60 -2.86 -5.01
CA ILE A 85 3.69 -1.86 -6.06
C ILE A 85 2.68 -0.74 -5.79
N LEU A 86 3.13 0.52 -5.84
CA LEU A 86 2.27 1.70 -5.74
C LEU A 86 1.82 2.15 -7.11
N LEU A 87 0.52 2.39 -7.26
CA LEU A 87 -0.08 3.11 -8.38
C LEU A 87 -1.31 3.89 -7.89
N HIS A 88 -1.75 4.88 -8.66
CA HIS A 88 -2.91 5.71 -8.36
C HIS A 88 -3.97 5.57 -9.45
N ASP A 89 -5.22 5.37 -9.08
CA ASP A 89 -6.34 5.15 -10.03
C ASP A 89 -7.04 6.44 -10.49
N ILE A 90 -6.53 7.60 -10.05
CA ILE A 90 -7.09 8.92 -10.40
C ILE A 90 -6.62 9.46 -11.76
N TYR A 91 -5.59 8.83 -12.35
CA TYR A 91 -5.05 9.22 -13.66
C TYR A 91 -5.29 8.12 -14.69
N PRO A 92 -5.83 8.45 -15.89
CA PRO A 92 -5.99 7.46 -16.96
C PRO A 92 -4.69 6.77 -17.38
N SER A 93 -3.55 7.50 -17.36
CA SER A 93 -2.21 6.96 -17.60
C SER A 93 -1.82 5.88 -16.60
N SER A 94 -2.09 6.10 -15.31
CA SER A 94 -1.81 5.12 -14.25
C SER A 94 -2.65 3.85 -14.41
N VAL A 95 -3.93 3.99 -14.80
CA VAL A 95 -4.78 2.83 -15.10
C VAL A 95 -4.26 2.05 -16.30
N ALA A 96 -3.84 2.73 -17.37
CA ALA A 96 -3.23 2.09 -18.53
C ALA A 96 -1.91 1.37 -18.16
N THR A 97 -1.09 2.00 -17.32
CA THR A 97 0.13 1.39 -16.75
C THR A 97 -0.21 0.13 -15.97
N ALA A 98 -1.19 0.18 -15.06
CA ALA A 98 -1.56 -0.95 -14.23
C ALA A 98 -1.97 -2.17 -15.09
N LEU A 99 -2.82 -1.97 -16.10
CA LEU A 99 -3.26 -3.05 -16.99
C LEU A 99 -2.10 -3.71 -17.74
N ARG A 100 -1.17 -2.91 -18.27
CA ARG A 100 0.02 -3.42 -18.96
C ARG A 100 0.97 -4.14 -18.02
N VAL A 101 1.20 -3.60 -16.82
CA VAL A 101 2.03 -4.24 -15.78
C VAL A 101 1.47 -5.60 -15.41
N VAL A 102 0.15 -5.71 -15.23
CA VAL A 102 -0.51 -6.99 -14.94
C VAL A 102 -0.24 -8.00 -16.06
N ASP A 103 -0.48 -7.63 -17.32
CA ASP A 103 -0.27 -8.53 -18.45
C ASP A 103 1.20 -8.98 -18.57
N GLU A 104 2.16 -8.05 -18.44
CA GLU A 104 3.58 -8.35 -18.59
C GLU A 104 4.14 -9.18 -17.42
N LEU A 105 3.73 -8.91 -16.19
CA LEU A 105 4.19 -9.69 -15.03
C LEU A 105 3.54 -11.08 -15.00
N LEU A 106 2.26 -11.22 -15.37
CA LEU A 106 1.63 -12.54 -15.54
C LEU A 106 2.36 -13.38 -16.59
N ALA A 107 2.73 -12.77 -17.72
CA ALA A 107 3.51 -13.45 -18.76
C ALA A 107 4.90 -13.90 -18.30
N ARG A 108 5.46 -13.28 -17.26
CA ARG A 108 6.73 -13.65 -16.61
C ARG A 108 6.56 -14.66 -15.48
N GLY A 109 5.34 -15.11 -15.20
CA GLY A 109 5.04 -16.10 -14.16
C GLY A 109 4.80 -15.53 -12.77
N PHE A 110 4.62 -14.22 -12.63
CA PHE A 110 4.15 -13.62 -11.38
C PHE A 110 2.66 -13.87 -11.18
N TYR A 111 2.23 -13.83 -9.93
CA TYR A 111 0.84 -13.81 -9.53
C TYR A 111 0.57 -12.55 -8.72
N PHE A 112 -0.62 -11.97 -8.89
CA PHE A 112 -1.07 -10.84 -8.08
C PHE A 112 -1.99 -11.33 -6.97
N THR A 113 -1.83 -10.76 -5.80
CA THR A 113 -2.63 -11.08 -4.63
C THR A 113 -2.89 -9.84 -3.79
N THR A 114 -3.79 -9.93 -2.84
CA THR A 114 -3.95 -8.88 -1.82
C THR A 114 -2.77 -8.90 -0.84
N VAL A 115 -2.55 -7.80 -0.14
CA VAL A 115 -1.50 -7.75 0.89
C VAL A 115 -1.82 -8.72 2.03
N GLU A 116 -3.11 -8.87 2.40
CA GLU A 116 -3.56 -9.84 3.40
C GLU A 116 -3.18 -11.28 3.01
N ASP A 117 -3.47 -11.66 1.77
CA ASP A 117 -3.14 -12.99 1.27
C ASP A 117 -1.62 -13.19 1.14
N LEU A 118 -0.87 -12.13 0.82
CA LEU A 118 0.59 -12.20 0.77
C LEU A 118 1.18 -12.52 2.16
N PHE A 119 0.68 -11.90 3.23
CA PHE A 119 1.05 -12.25 4.60
C PHE A 119 0.74 -13.72 4.91
N ALA A 120 -0.45 -14.17 4.55
CA ALA A 120 -0.87 -15.55 4.77
C ALA A 120 0.01 -16.56 4.01
N LEU A 121 0.35 -16.28 2.75
CA LEU A 121 1.24 -17.09 1.93
C LEU A 121 2.66 -17.19 2.52
N ARG A 122 3.13 -16.14 3.18
CA ARG A 122 4.44 -16.11 3.86
C ARG A 122 4.41 -16.71 5.28
N GLY A 123 3.23 -17.00 5.82
CA GLY A 123 3.09 -17.43 7.21
C GLY A 123 3.49 -16.36 8.22
N ILE A 124 3.44 -15.09 7.81
CA ILE A 124 3.80 -13.94 8.64
C ILE A 124 2.52 -13.40 9.29
N GLN A 125 2.54 -13.22 10.61
CA GLN A 125 1.49 -12.49 11.30
C GLN A 125 1.87 -11.00 11.32
N PRO A 126 1.07 -10.14 10.67
CA PRO A 126 1.37 -8.71 10.65
C PRO A 126 1.25 -8.10 12.05
N GLU A 127 2.19 -7.22 12.40
CA GLU A 127 2.25 -6.60 13.73
C GLU A 127 1.82 -5.13 13.67
N LYS A 128 1.08 -4.69 14.68
CA LYS A 128 0.63 -3.30 14.82
C LYS A 128 1.82 -2.33 14.91
N GLY A 129 1.76 -1.25 14.16
CA GLY A 129 2.79 -0.22 14.12
C GLY A 129 4.07 -0.59 13.38
N VAL A 130 4.18 -1.83 12.89
CA VAL A 130 5.31 -2.26 12.06
C VAL A 130 5.06 -1.86 10.60
N ILE A 131 6.11 -1.37 9.94
CA ILE A 131 6.07 -0.93 8.55
C ILE A 131 6.53 -2.06 7.64
N TYR A 132 5.68 -2.44 6.70
CA TYR A 132 5.97 -3.42 5.67
C TYR A 132 6.01 -2.74 4.30
N ARG A 133 7.09 -2.97 3.55
CA ARG A 133 7.28 -2.45 2.18
C ARG A 133 7.26 -3.55 1.13
N SER A 134 7.63 -4.74 1.53
CA SER A 134 7.61 -5.97 0.76
C SER A 134 7.59 -7.14 1.72
N LEU A 135 7.26 -8.32 1.23
CA LEU A 135 7.25 -9.58 1.97
C LEU A 135 7.96 -10.65 1.12
N PRO A 136 9.29 -10.59 1.02
CA PRO A 136 10.07 -11.56 0.23
C PRO A 136 9.93 -12.98 0.79
N ALA A 137 10.27 -13.97 -0.06
CA ALA A 137 10.25 -15.39 0.31
C ALA A 137 11.27 -15.72 1.42
#